data_fd7cd05ea3f17d29dfedbf99b32d995a
#
_entry.id   fd7cd05ea3f17d29dfedbf99b32d995a
#
_cell.length_a   1.000
_cell.length_b   1.000
_cell.length_c   1.000
_cell.angle_alpha   90.00
_cell.angle_beta   90.00
_cell.angle_gamma   90.00
#
_symmetry.space_group_name_H-M   'P 1'
#
loop_
_entity.id
_entity.type
_entity.pdbx_description
1 polymer ?
#
loop_
_entity_poly.entity_id
_entity_poly.type
_entity_poly.pdbx_seq_one_letter_code
_entity_poly.pdbx_strand_id
1 'polypeptide(L)'
;MIQAHILWLRDDPALPLERFLSGLSAADLSELKHFRDPSRIRSFAQSRLLLQRLLASSLPPHATPMLERTVSGRLALAGVHGWHISLSHGSGLVAAMLSEAGCGIDIEGPRKMAWQKIANRYFSAGEQNWLAQQEAKAGPQAFLRLWTLKEAAVKAMGKGLANHMASMAFDLSGKHPQRTGDSADMALRQEIREDHVLAAAVMTQEPVNWHIECLPADQL
;
A
#
# COMPACT_ATOMS: atom_id res chain seq x y z
N MET A 1 3.55 -22.03 -0.41
CA MET A 1 4.31 -20.74 -0.41
C MET A 1 3.52 -19.75 -1.26
N ILE A 2 3.11 -18.64 -0.71
CA ILE A 2 2.29 -17.61 -1.36
C ILE A 2 3.18 -16.65 -2.15
N GLN A 3 2.79 -16.31 -3.38
CA GLN A 3 3.46 -15.28 -4.18
C GLN A 3 2.89 -13.90 -3.85
N ALA A 4 3.77 -12.91 -3.69
CA ALA A 4 3.40 -11.53 -3.51
C ALA A 4 4.33 -10.62 -4.33
N HIS A 5 3.74 -9.94 -5.30
CA HIS A 5 4.45 -9.03 -6.22
C HIS A 5 4.08 -7.59 -5.89
N ILE A 6 5.07 -6.75 -5.78
CA ILE A 6 4.93 -5.33 -5.46
C ILE A 6 5.73 -4.51 -6.47
N LEU A 7 5.06 -3.59 -7.13
CA LEU A 7 5.69 -2.50 -7.87
C LEU A 7 5.40 -1.18 -7.17
N TRP A 8 6.39 -0.32 -7.10
CA TRP A 8 6.20 1.03 -6.60
C TRP A 8 7.08 2.02 -7.39
N LEU A 9 6.72 3.29 -7.35
CA LEU A 9 7.48 4.38 -7.96
C LEU A 9 7.42 5.65 -7.11
N ARG A 10 8.41 6.51 -7.31
CA ARG A 10 8.36 7.92 -6.94
C ARG A 10 7.99 8.73 -8.18
N ASP A 11 7.01 9.60 -8.05
CA ASP A 11 6.63 10.51 -9.12
C ASP A 11 7.79 11.43 -9.52
N ASP A 12 7.91 11.70 -10.81
CA ASP A 12 8.75 12.75 -11.36
C ASP A 12 7.85 13.89 -11.87
N PRO A 13 7.78 15.02 -11.15
CA PRO A 13 6.96 16.16 -11.54
C PRO A 13 7.33 16.78 -12.90
N ALA A 14 8.51 16.51 -13.43
CA ALA A 14 8.95 16.99 -14.73
C ALA A 14 8.25 16.25 -15.90
N LEU A 15 7.73 15.04 -15.66
CA LEU A 15 7.00 14.29 -16.67
C LEU A 15 5.59 14.88 -16.86
N PRO A 16 5.14 15.10 -18.11
CA PRO A 16 3.82 15.67 -18.37
C PRO A 16 2.70 14.68 -17.97
N LEU A 17 1.60 15.22 -17.45
CA LEU A 17 0.43 14.40 -17.02
C LEU A 17 -0.14 13.58 -18.17
N GLU A 18 -0.17 14.16 -19.38
CA GLU A 18 -0.71 13.55 -20.62
C GLU A 18 -0.07 12.19 -20.90
N ARG A 19 1.20 12.01 -20.55
CA ARG A 19 1.90 10.75 -20.68
C ARG A 19 1.17 9.63 -19.93
N PHE A 20 0.73 9.90 -18.71
CA PHE A 20 0.04 8.92 -17.90
C PHE A 20 -1.44 8.74 -18.33
N LEU A 21 -2.08 9.79 -18.82
CA LEU A 21 -3.47 9.70 -19.25
C LEU A 21 -3.64 8.85 -20.52
N SER A 22 -2.66 8.87 -21.43
CA SER A 22 -2.74 8.16 -22.72
C SER A 22 -2.78 6.63 -22.57
N GLY A 23 -2.30 6.07 -21.47
CA GLY A 23 -2.32 4.62 -21.20
C GLY A 23 -3.54 4.13 -20.41
N LEU A 24 -4.46 5.01 -20.04
CA LEU A 24 -5.62 4.66 -19.24
C LEU A 24 -6.76 4.06 -20.07
N SER A 25 -7.51 3.15 -19.45
CA SER A 25 -8.75 2.62 -20.01
C SER A 25 -9.86 3.69 -20.07
N ALA A 26 -10.86 3.48 -20.93
CA ALA A 26 -12.04 4.36 -20.99
C ALA A 26 -12.77 4.45 -19.62
N ALA A 27 -12.78 3.37 -18.84
CA ALA A 27 -13.37 3.33 -17.51
C ALA A 27 -12.58 4.22 -16.53
N ASP A 28 -11.24 4.13 -16.55
CA ASP A 28 -10.37 4.96 -15.68
C ASP A 28 -10.49 6.44 -16.07
N LEU A 29 -10.53 6.77 -17.36
CA LEU A 29 -10.74 8.14 -17.83
C LEU A 29 -12.12 8.68 -17.40
N SER A 30 -13.15 7.84 -17.37
CA SER A 30 -14.47 8.22 -16.86
C SER A 30 -14.44 8.49 -15.36
N GLU A 31 -13.72 7.68 -14.57
CA GLU A 31 -13.56 7.87 -13.12
C GLU A 31 -12.81 9.19 -12.83
N LEU A 32 -11.80 9.54 -13.63
CA LEU A 32 -11.04 10.78 -13.49
C LEU A 32 -11.87 12.06 -13.60
N LYS A 33 -13.00 12.05 -14.32
CA LYS A 33 -13.89 13.21 -14.46
C LYS A 33 -14.45 13.71 -13.11
N HIS A 34 -14.44 12.86 -12.08
CA HIS A 34 -14.88 13.20 -10.73
C HIS A 34 -13.79 13.84 -9.86
N PHE A 35 -12.54 13.87 -10.32
CA PHE A 35 -11.43 14.45 -9.58
C PHE A 35 -11.17 15.90 -10.03
N ARG A 36 -10.92 16.77 -9.03
CA ARG A 36 -10.62 18.19 -9.28
C ARG A 36 -9.16 18.55 -8.98
N ASP A 37 -8.54 17.81 -8.09
CA ASP A 37 -7.15 18.03 -7.66
C ASP A 37 -6.19 17.39 -8.67
N PRO A 38 -5.31 18.19 -9.33
CA PRO A 38 -4.33 17.68 -10.29
C PRO A 38 -3.39 16.62 -9.71
N SER A 39 -3.00 16.76 -8.44
CA SER A 39 -2.12 15.78 -7.79
C SER A 39 -2.82 14.44 -7.62
N ARG A 40 -4.11 14.45 -7.30
CA ARG A 40 -4.94 13.25 -7.21
C ARG A 40 -5.19 12.60 -8.56
N ILE A 41 -5.41 13.40 -9.61
CA ILE A 41 -5.53 12.91 -10.99
C ILE A 41 -4.26 12.16 -11.39
N ARG A 42 -3.09 12.77 -11.12
CA ARG A 42 -1.79 12.21 -11.43
C ARG A 42 -1.54 10.90 -10.68
N SER A 43 -1.72 10.90 -9.38
CA SER A 43 -1.52 9.70 -8.55
C SER A 43 -2.48 8.57 -8.94
N PHE A 44 -3.72 8.88 -9.29
CA PHE A 44 -4.68 7.91 -9.82
C PHE A 44 -4.18 7.30 -11.13
N ALA A 45 -3.79 8.13 -12.11
CA ALA A 45 -3.31 7.66 -13.40
C ALA A 45 -2.09 6.74 -13.24
N GLN A 46 -1.10 7.17 -12.48
CA GLN A 46 0.08 6.37 -12.18
C GLN A 46 -0.27 5.05 -11.47
N SER A 47 -1.18 5.06 -10.51
CA SER A 47 -1.58 3.83 -9.81
C SER A 47 -2.26 2.82 -10.73
N ARG A 48 -3.04 3.28 -11.71
CA ARG A 48 -3.67 2.42 -12.71
C ARG A 48 -2.66 1.80 -13.67
N LEU A 49 -1.73 2.60 -14.19
CA LEU A 49 -0.68 2.12 -15.07
C LEU A 49 0.27 1.15 -14.36
N LEU A 50 0.64 1.48 -13.12
CA LEU A 50 1.48 0.62 -12.30
C LEU A 50 0.80 -0.74 -12.05
N LEU A 51 -0.51 -0.74 -11.76
CA LEU A 51 -1.28 -1.97 -11.61
C LEU A 51 -1.36 -2.75 -12.91
N GLN A 52 -1.63 -2.10 -14.06
CA GLN A 52 -1.65 -2.77 -15.37
C GLN A 52 -0.31 -3.46 -15.64
N ARG A 53 0.82 -2.78 -15.40
CA ARG A 53 2.16 -3.35 -15.57
C ARG A 53 2.39 -4.54 -14.64
N LEU A 54 1.99 -4.42 -13.36
CA LEU A 54 2.11 -5.50 -12.39
C LEU A 54 1.31 -6.73 -12.82
N LEU A 55 0.08 -6.56 -13.25
CA LEU A 55 -0.76 -7.66 -13.73
C LEU A 55 -0.16 -8.33 -14.97
N ALA A 56 0.32 -7.54 -15.93
CA ALA A 56 0.92 -8.06 -17.17
C ALA A 56 2.23 -8.85 -16.91
N SER A 57 3.02 -8.46 -15.91
CA SER A 57 4.29 -9.14 -15.59
C SER A 57 4.13 -10.35 -14.67
N SER A 58 3.05 -10.44 -13.90
CA SER A 58 2.93 -11.42 -12.81
C SER A 58 1.84 -12.47 -13.03
N LEU A 59 0.84 -12.17 -13.85
CA LEU A 59 -0.20 -13.14 -14.19
C LEU A 59 0.18 -13.98 -15.41
N PRO A 60 -0.39 -15.21 -15.51
CA PRO A 60 -0.21 -16.03 -16.71
C PRO A 60 -0.65 -15.30 -17.99
N PRO A 61 0.00 -15.52 -19.15
CA PRO A 61 -0.29 -14.80 -20.41
C PRO A 61 -1.73 -14.91 -20.92
N HIS A 62 -2.44 -15.94 -20.52
CA HIS A 62 -3.84 -16.17 -20.89
C HIS A 62 -4.84 -15.59 -19.89
N ALA A 63 -4.37 -14.99 -18.80
CA ALA A 63 -5.24 -14.36 -17.81
C ALA A 63 -5.87 -13.09 -18.39
N THR A 64 -7.16 -12.94 -18.16
CA THR A 64 -7.92 -11.74 -18.55
C THR A 64 -8.48 -11.03 -17.32
N PRO A 65 -7.63 -10.34 -16.54
CA PRO A 65 -8.06 -9.67 -15.32
C PRO A 65 -8.96 -8.48 -15.67
N MET A 66 -10.07 -8.38 -14.98
CA MET A 66 -10.94 -7.20 -15.00
C MET A 66 -10.91 -6.51 -13.64
N LEU A 67 -10.90 -5.19 -13.64
CA LEU A 67 -10.98 -4.41 -12.41
C LEU A 67 -12.44 -4.13 -12.09
N GLU A 68 -12.85 -4.46 -10.89
CA GLU A 68 -14.19 -4.19 -10.37
C GLU A 68 -14.13 -3.52 -9.00
N ARG A 69 -15.25 -2.91 -8.59
CA ARG A 69 -15.40 -2.41 -7.23
C ARG A 69 -16.28 -3.35 -6.43
N THR A 70 -15.79 -3.76 -5.28
CA THR A 70 -16.59 -4.50 -4.30
C THR A 70 -17.71 -3.63 -3.75
N VAL A 71 -18.65 -4.24 -3.03
CA VAL A 71 -19.74 -3.52 -2.31
C VAL A 71 -19.19 -2.47 -1.35
N SER A 72 -18.02 -2.71 -0.76
CA SER A 72 -17.31 -1.74 0.10
C SER A 72 -16.54 -0.65 -0.66
N GLY A 73 -16.60 -0.62 -2.01
CA GLY A 73 -15.93 0.35 -2.87
C GLY A 73 -14.44 0.05 -3.12
N ARG A 74 -13.91 -1.08 -2.62
CA ARG A 74 -12.53 -1.49 -2.86
C ARG A 74 -12.34 -1.97 -4.28
N LEU A 75 -11.15 -1.74 -4.82
CA LEU A 75 -10.75 -2.32 -6.10
C LEU A 75 -10.45 -3.82 -5.89
N ALA A 76 -10.96 -4.64 -6.80
CA ALA A 76 -10.77 -6.09 -6.81
C ALA A 76 -10.51 -6.58 -8.24
N LEU A 77 -10.00 -7.81 -8.34
CA LEU A 77 -9.86 -8.51 -9.62
C LEU A 77 -11.04 -9.47 -9.84
N ALA A 78 -11.65 -9.38 -11.00
CA ALA A 78 -12.54 -10.40 -11.56
C ALA A 78 -11.84 -11.11 -12.73
N GLY A 79 -12.31 -12.31 -13.07
CA GLY A 79 -11.76 -13.11 -14.18
C GLY A 79 -10.48 -13.87 -13.87
N VAL A 80 -9.87 -13.65 -12.70
CA VAL A 80 -8.70 -14.39 -12.20
C VAL A 80 -8.93 -14.81 -10.75
N HIS A 81 -9.08 -16.11 -10.53
CA HIS A 81 -9.33 -16.64 -9.20
C HIS A 81 -8.05 -16.77 -8.39
N GLY A 82 -8.15 -16.57 -7.05
CA GLY A 82 -7.04 -16.74 -6.13
C GLY A 82 -6.03 -15.58 -6.13
N TRP A 83 -6.28 -14.49 -6.86
CA TRP A 83 -5.44 -13.32 -6.86
C TRP A 83 -6.13 -12.09 -6.27
N HIS A 84 -5.40 -11.34 -5.49
CA HIS A 84 -5.86 -10.15 -4.76
C HIS A 84 -4.95 -8.97 -5.07
N ILE A 85 -5.53 -7.77 -5.10
CA ILE A 85 -4.78 -6.53 -5.35
C ILE A 85 -4.95 -5.53 -4.22
N SER A 86 -3.95 -4.70 -4.07
CA SER A 86 -4.00 -3.51 -3.22
C SER A 86 -3.21 -2.37 -3.84
N LEU A 87 -3.69 -1.15 -3.67
CA LEU A 87 -3.05 0.07 -4.14
C LEU A 87 -2.84 1.03 -2.98
N SER A 88 -1.77 1.81 -3.05
CA SER A 88 -1.54 2.96 -2.19
C SER A 88 -0.84 4.08 -2.95
N HIS A 89 -1.12 5.31 -2.53
CA HIS A 89 -0.43 6.50 -3.03
C HIS A 89 -0.42 7.61 -1.98
N GLY A 90 0.67 8.32 -1.89
CA GLY A 90 0.82 9.47 -0.99
C GLY A 90 2.19 10.13 -1.16
N SER A 91 2.26 11.44 -0.94
CA SER A 91 3.53 12.18 -0.97
C SER A 91 4.35 12.01 -2.26
N GLY A 92 3.69 11.91 -3.42
CA GLY A 92 4.36 11.66 -4.70
C GLY A 92 4.87 10.23 -4.87
N LEU A 93 4.34 9.29 -4.08
CA LEU A 93 4.67 7.87 -4.15
C LEU A 93 3.43 7.07 -4.57
N VAL A 94 3.62 6.02 -5.32
CA VAL A 94 2.57 5.10 -5.76
C VAL A 94 3.05 3.67 -5.60
N ALA A 95 2.19 2.79 -5.10
CA ALA A 95 2.49 1.37 -4.96
C ALA A 95 1.30 0.51 -5.37
N ALA A 96 1.59 -0.60 -6.04
CA ALA A 96 0.63 -1.64 -6.40
C ALA A 96 1.12 -3.00 -5.90
N MET A 97 0.22 -3.81 -5.40
CA MET A 97 0.50 -5.17 -4.91
C MET A 97 -0.48 -6.15 -5.51
N LEU A 98 0.04 -7.32 -5.88
CA LEU A 98 -0.69 -8.51 -6.32
C LEU A 98 -0.24 -9.70 -5.47
N SER A 99 -1.17 -10.50 -4.95
CA SER A 99 -0.86 -11.68 -4.13
C SER A 99 -1.91 -12.77 -4.28
N GLU A 100 -1.49 -14.02 -4.09
CA GLU A 100 -2.35 -15.21 -4.08
C GLU A 100 -3.23 -15.33 -2.82
N ALA A 101 -3.06 -14.45 -1.85
CA ALA A 101 -3.92 -14.36 -0.67
C ALA A 101 -4.32 -12.90 -0.42
N GLY A 102 -5.33 -12.69 0.41
CA GLY A 102 -5.80 -11.34 0.76
C GLY A 102 -4.64 -10.43 1.16
N CYS A 103 -4.48 -9.29 0.50
CA CYS A 103 -3.31 -8.44 0.65
C CYS A 103 -3.65 -6.97 0.85
N GLY A 104 -2.68 -6.26 1.41
CA GLY A 104 -2.71 -4.81 1.59
C GLY A 104 -1.33 -4.21 1.48
N ILE A 105 -1.26 -3.05 0.84
CA ILE A 105 -0.03 -2.25 0.73
C ILE A 105 -0.29 -0.82 1.18
N ASP A 106 0.69 -0.24 1.82
CA ASP A 106 0.71 1.20 2.09
C ASP A 106 2.10 1.78 1.88
N ILE A 107 2.15 3.00 1.34
CA ILE A 107 3.40 3.74 1.10
C ILE A 107 3.21 5.19 1.50
N GLU A 108 4.12 5.69 2.35
CA GLU A 108 4.07 7.05 2.87
C GLU A 108 5.46 7.69 2.85
N GLY A 109 5.48 8.97 2.49
CA GLY A 109 6.67 9.81 2.58
C GLY A 109 6.51 10.88 3.65
N PRO A 110 7.57 11.68 3.88
CA PRO A 110 7.55 12.75 4.88
C PRO A 110 6.52 13.81 4.49
N ARG A 111 5.67 14.15 5.43
CA ARG A 111 4.71 15.24 5.33
C ARG A 111 4.52 15.94 6.67
N LYS A 112 4.22 17.22 6.64
CA LYS A 112 3.88 17.97 7.85
C LYS A 112 2.51 17.49 8.34
N MET A 113 2.48 16.82 9.48
CA MET A 113 1.26 16.33 10.10
C MET A 113 1.39 16.30 11.62
N ALA A 114 0.27 16.41 12.30
CA ALA A 114 0.21 16.25 13.76
C ALA A 114 0.20 14.76 14.13
N TRP A 115 1.29 14.05 13.79
CA TRP A 115 1.39 12.60 13.93
C TRP A 115 1.17 12.10 15.36
N GLN A 116 1.56 12.91 16.39
CA GLN A 116 1.33 12.57 17.79
C GLN A 116 -0.17 12.42 18.11
N LYS A 117 -1.01 13.31 17.56
CA LYS A 117 -2.48 13.23 17.74
C LYS A 117 -3.05 11.98 17.09
N ILE A 118 -2.51 11.59 15.92
CA ILE A 118 -2.92 10.38 15.21
C ILE A 118 -2.48 9.14 15.99
N ALA A 119 -1.22 9.10 16.46
CA ALA A 119 -0.69 8.01 17.28
C ALA A 119 -1.54 7.81 18.55
N ASN A 120 -1.86 8.88 19.27
CA ASN A 120 -2.70 8.81 20.47
C ASN A 120 -4.10 8.23 20.20
N ARG A 121 -4.62 8.39 19.00
CA ARG A 121 -5.96 7.89 18.62
C ARG A 121 -5.96 6.44 18.15
N TYR A 122 -4.91 6.02 17.43
CA TYR A 122 -4.93 4.77 16.66
C TYR A 122 -3.87 3.76 17.09
N PHE A 123 -2.90 4.14 17.92
CA PHE A 123 -1.83 3.25 18.34
C PHE A 123 -2.12 2.69 19.74
N SER A 124 -1.73 1.44 19.95
CA SER A 124 -1.80 0.80 21.25
C SER A 124 -0.84 1.47 22.26
N ALA A 125 -1.05 1.26 23.54
CA ALA A 125 -0.16 1.79 24.59
C ALA A 125 1.31 1.34 24.40
N GLY A 126 1.52 0.09 23.98
CA GLY A 126 2.87 -0.43 23.70
C GLY A 126 3.53 0.28 22.52
N GLU A 127 2.80 0.52 21.44
CA GLU A 127 3.29 1.26 20.27
C GLU A 127 3.57 2.74 20.59
N GLN A 128 2.71 3.37 21.40
CA GLN A 128 2.93 4.74 21.88
C GLN A 128 4.19 4.83 22.75
N ASN A 129 4.40 3.87 23.65
CA ASN A 129 5.61 3.80 24.48
C ASN A 129 6.86 3.57 23.63
N TRP A 130 6.80 2.68 22.64
CA TRP A 130 7.90 2.47 21.71
C TRP A 130 8.20 3.76 20.92
N LEU A 131 7.18 4.44 20.43
CA LEU A 131 7.32 5.70 19.69
C LEU A 131 7.90 6.83 20.55
N ALA A 132 7.52 6.91 21.83
CA ALA A 132 8.05 7.91 22.77
C ALA A 132 9.55 7.71 23.11
N GLN A 133 10.07 6.50 22.92
CA GLN A 133 11.49 6.19 23.11
C GLN A 133 12.35 6.55 21.91
N GLN A 134 11.75 6.92 20.77
CA GLN A 134 12.51 7.31 19.59
C GLN A 134 13.06 8.73 19.76
N GLU A 135 14.25 8.97 19.23
CA GLU A 135 14.81 10.31 19.18
C GLU A 135 13.88 11.28 18.43
N ALA A 136 13.88 12.55 18.81
CA ALA A 136 12.96 13.55 18.23
C ALA A 136 13.03 13.63 16.69
N LYS A 137 14.22 13.44 16.10
CA LYS A 137 14.41 13.42 14.65
C LYS A 137 13.87 12.11 14.00
N ALA A 138 13.88 11.00 14.70
CA ALA A 138 13.42 9.70 14.23
C ALA A 138 11.90 9.51 14.42
N GLY A 139 11.28 10.27 15.31
CA GLY A 139 9.85 10.14 15.64
C GLY A 139 8.90 10.15 14.45
N PRO A 140 9.00 11.09 13.49
CA PRO A 140 8.16 11.08 12.31
C PRO A 140 8.29 9.82 11.45
N GLN A 141 9.52 9.33 11.24
CA GLN A 141 9.74 8.08 10.49
C GLN A 141 9.25 6.87 11.29
N ALA A 142 9.48 6.83 12.58
CA ALA A 142 8.97 5.78 13.46
C ALA A 142 7.43 5.73 13.46
N PHE A 143 6.77 6.89 13.45
CA PHE A 143 5.34 6.98 13.26
C PHE A 143 4.91 6.39 11.91
N LEU A 144 5.57 6.76 10.80
CA LEU A 144 5.25 6.23 9.47
C LEU A 144 5.41 4.72 9.41
N ARG A 145 6.38 4.14 10.10
CA ARG A 145 6.57 2.69 10.17
C ARG A 145 5.35 1.98 10.78
N LEU A 146 4.83 2.46 11.89
CA LEU A 146 3.62 1.90 12.51
C LEU A 146 2.37 2.19 11.67
N TRP A 147 2.25 3.41 11.16
CA TRP A 147 1.11 3.83 10.37
C TRP A 147 0.93 2.98 9.11
N THR A 148 1.97 2.86 8.29
CA THR A 148 1.93 2.07 7.06
C THR A 148 1.63 0.59 7.31
N LEU A 149 2.16 0.00 8.40
CA LEU A 149 1.83 -1.38 8.78
C LEU A 149 0.34 -1.53 9.12
N LYS A 150 -0.23 -0.61 9.90
CA LYS A 150 -1.65 -0.63 10.25
C LYS A 150 -2.53 -0.47 9.01
N GLU A 151 -2.22 0.48 8.14
CA GLU A 151 -2.94 0.69 6.88
C GLU A 151 -2.88 -0.56 5.98
N ALA A 152 -1.69 -1.13 5.78
CA ALA A 152 -1.51 -2.33 4.98
C ALA A 152 -2.30 -3.51 5.58
N ALA A 153 -2.25 -3.72 6.88
CA ALA A 153 -2.97 -4.79 7.57
C ALA A 153 -4.50 -4.64 7.45
N VAL A 154 -5.03 -3.43 7.63
CA VAL A 154 -6.47 -3.16 7.47
C VAL A 154 -6.92 -3.40 6.03
N LYS A 155 -6.10 -2.97 5.05
CA LYS A 155 -6.35 -3.24 3.63
C LYS A 155 -6.36 -4.75 3.34
N ALA A 156 -5.40 -5.51 3.89
CA ALA A 156 -5.32 -6.97 3.72
C ALA A 156 -6.56 -7.69 4.28
N MET A 157 -7.05 -7.27 5.44
CA MET A 157 -8.26 -7.85 6.06
C MET A 157 -9.56 -7.48 5.33
N GLY A 158 -9.54 -6.56 4.38
CA GLY A 158 -10.75 -6.11 3.70
C GLY A 158 -11.70 -5.28 4.58
N LYS A 159 -11.23 -4.78 5.71
CA LYS A 159 -12.04 -4.05 6.70
C LYS A 159 -11.85 -2.54 6.54
N GLY A 160 -12.86 -1.75 6.92
CA GLY A 160 -12.75 -0.28 6.91
C GLY A 160 -11.75 0.22 7.96
N LEU A 161 -11.02 1.31 7.64
CA LEU A 161 -9.93 1.87 8.43
C LEU A 161 -10.31 2.22 9.87
N ALA A 162 -11.47 2.87 10.09
CA ALA A 162 -11.75 3.60 11.31
C ALA A 162 -11.87 2.73 12.57
N ASN A 163 -12.32 1.48 12.46
CA ASN A 163 -12.67 0.65 13.61
C ASN A 163 -11.65 -0.44 13.97
N HIS A 164 -10.63 -0.65 13.13
CA HIS A 164 -9.73 -1.78 13.29
C HIS A 164 -8.27 -1.40 13.57
N MET A 165 -7.87 -0.15 13.35
CA MET A 165 -6.49 0.28 13.58
C MET A 165 -6.06 0.18 15.05
N ALA A 166 -6.92 0.56 15.98
CA ALA A 166 -6.59 0.53 17.41
C ALA A 166 -6.54 -0.89 18.00
N SER A 167 -7.25 -1.86 17.38
CA SER A 167 -7.26 -3.26 17.84
C SER A 167 -6.07 -4.08 17.33
N MET A 168 -5.28 -3.54 16.43
CA MET A 168 -4.05 -4.18 15.94
C MET A 168 -2.84 -3.51 16.55
N ALA A 169 -1.91 -4.31 17.03
CA ALA A 169 -0.62 -3.82 17.51
C ALA A 169 0.53 -4.56 16.83
N PHE A 170 1.63 -3.84 16.66
CA PHE A 170 2.84 -4.34 16.01
C PHE A 170 4.05 -4.15 16.90
N ASP A 171 4.95 -5.13 16.89
CA ASP A 171 6.28 -5.05 17.47
C ASP A 171 7.31 -4.78 16.37
N LEU A 172 8.07 -3.71 16.54
CA LEU A 172 9.14 -3.27 15.65
C LEU A 172 10.53 -3.39 16.28
N SER A 173 10.66 -4.04 17.43
CA SER A 173 11.94 -4.24 18.12
C SER A 173 12.86 -5.23 17.41
N GLY A 174 12.29 -6.15 16.63
CA GLY A 174 13.01 -7.15 15.84
C GLY A 174 13.44 -6.68 14.47
N LYS A 175 14.15 -7.55 13.74
CA LYS A 175 14.58 -7.31 12.33
C LYS A 175 13.40 -7.11 11.38
N HIS A 176 12.31 -7.81 11.63
CA HIS A 176 11.08 -7.75 10.84
C HIS A 176 9.91 -7.38 11.74
N PRO A 177 8.95 -6.58 11.25
CA PRO A 177 7.76 -6.27 12.00
C PRO A 177 6.95 -7.53 12.29
N GLN A 178 6.39 -7.62 13.48
CA GLN A 178 5.52 -8.72 13.89
C GLN A 178 4.20 -8.15 14.40
N ARG A 179 3.10 -8.80 14.09
CA ARG A 179 1.82 -8.50 14.72
C ARG A 179 1.79 -9.12 16.11
N THR A 180 1.31 -8.35 17.09
CA THR A 180 1.11 -8.84 18.46
C THR A 180 -0.36 -9.21 18.68
N GLY A 181 -0.62 -10.23 19.53
CA GLY A 181 -1.97 -10.71 19.88
C GLY A 181 -2.41 -11.97 19.13
N ASP A 182 -3.61 -12.50 19.46
CA ASP A 182 -4.07 -13.86 19.13
C ASP A 182 -4.44 -14.12 17.66
N SER A 183 -4.36 -13.17 16.76
CA SER A 183 -4.71 -13.37 15.35
C SER A 183 -3.51 -13.12 14.44
N ALA A 184 -2.58 -14.08 14.45
CA ALA A 184 -1.27 -13.96 13.81
C ALA A 184 -1.20 -14.40 12.34
N ASP A 185 -2.33 -14.62 11.68
CA ASP A 185 -2.36 -15.16 10.31
C ASP A 185 -2.04 -14.08 9.27
N MET A 186 -0.91 -13.41 9.45
CA MET A 186 -0.50 -12.31 8.60
C MET A 186 1.02 -12.26 8.44
N ALA A 187 1.49 -12.44 7.21
CA ALA A 187 2.86 -12.16 6.84
C ALA A 187 3.04 -10.66 6.57
N LEU A 188 4.10 -10.08 7.12
CA LEU A 188 4.39 -8.65 7.02
C LEU A 188 5.74 -8.41 6.34
N ARG A 189 5.77 -7.39 5.51
CA ARG A 189 7.01 -6.84 4.93
C ARG A 189 7.04 -5.34 5.10
N GLN A 190 8.20 -4.79 5.45
CA GLN A 190 8.42 -3.35 5.50
C GLN A 190 9.75 -3.02 4.85
N GLU A 191 9.77 -1.99 4.03
CA GLU A 191 10.97 -1.39 3.48
C GLU A 191 11.03 0.08 3.84
N ILE A 192 12.21 0.50 4.29
CA ILE A 192 12.50 1.90 4.60
C ILE A 192 13.55 2.33 3.59
N ARG A 193 13.24 3.35 2.81
CA ARG A 193 14.15 3.90 1.81
C ARG A 193 14.20 5.40 1.96
N GLU A 194 15.41 5.94 2.27
CA GLU A 194 15.62 7.37 2.47
C GLU A 194 14.57 7.98 3.42
N ASP A 195 13.57 8.62 2.86
CA ASP A 195 12.56 9.39 3.55
C ASP A 195 11.16 8.74 3.55
N HIS A 196 10.97 7.59 2.89
CA HIS A 196 9.67 6.93 2.78
C HIS A 196 9.65 5.51 3.36
N VAL A 197 8.45 5.06 3.69
CA VAL A 197 8.19 3.73 4.23
C VAL A 197 7.12 3.05 3.39
N LEU A 198 7.42 1.85 2.91
CA LEU A 198 6.48 0.94 2.29
C LEU A 198 6.22 -0.21 3.24
N ALA A 199 4.96 -0.55 3.48
CA ALA A 199 4.56 -1.73 4.23
C ALA A 199 3.57 -2.57 3.42
N ALA A 200 3.71 -3.89 3.51
CA ALA A 200 2.81 -4.85 2.89
C ALA A 200 2.40 -5.92 3.89
N ALA A 201 1.17 -6.39 3.74
CA ALA A 201 0.57 -7.44 4.55
C ALA A 201 -0.12 -8.46 3.65
N VAL A 202 0.04 -9.75 3.97
CA VAL A 202 -0.63 -10.87 3.31
C VAL A 202 -1.30 -11.73 4.37
N MET A 203 -2.59 -12.03 4.18
CA MET A 203 -3.39 -12.86 5.08
C MET A 203 -3.02 -14.33 4.89
N THR A 204 -2.01 -14.81 5.60
CA THR A 204 -1.52 -16.18 5.49
C THR A 204 -0.63 -16.56 6.67
N GLN A 205 -0.60 -17.86 7.01
CA GLN A 205 0.42 -18.48 7.87
C GLN A 205 1.58 -19.08 7.06
N GLU A 206 1.38 -19.23 5.75
CA GLU A 206 2.40 -19.78 4.88
C GLU A 206 3.55 -18.79 4.65
N PRO A 207 4.76 -19.27 4.35
CA PRO A 207 5.85 -18.42 3.89
C PRO A 207 5.47 -17.67 2.61
N VAL A 208 5.81 -16.39 2.56
CA VAL A 208 5.56 -15.51 1.41
C VAL A 208 6.85 -15.25 0.66
N ASN A 209 6.80 -15.47 -0.66
CA ASN A 209 7.85 -15.08 -1.59
C ASN A 209 7.58 -13.65 -2.06
N TRP A 210 8.38 -12.70 -1.58
CA TRP A 210 8.23 -11.28 -1.85
C TRP A 210 9.06 -10.85 -3.06
N HIS A 211 8.40 -10.37 -4.10
CA HIS A 211 9.01 -9.73 -5.27
C HIS A 211 8.73 -8.23 -5.22
N ILE A 212 9.74 -7.42 -4.93
CA ILE A 212 9.60 -5.98 -4.73
C ILE A 212 10.50 -5.25 -5.69
N GLU A 213 9.92 -4.42 -6.54
CA GLU A 213 10.64 -3.62 -7.54
C GLU A 213 10.23 -2.14 -7.47
N CYS A 214 11.23 -1.26 -7.57
CA CYS A 214 11.04 0.16 -7.75
C CYS A 214 11.20 0.51 -9.23
N LEU A 215 10.18 1.12 -9.80
CA LEU A 215 10.22 1.56 -11.20
C LEU A 215 10.54 3.07 -11.28
N PRO A 216 11.38 3.49 -12.21
CA PRO A 216 11.46 4.89 -12.60
C PRO A 216 10.12 5.36 -13.19
N ALA A 217 9.71 6.60 -12.88
CA ALA A 217 8.41 7.12 -13.32
C ALA A 217 8.27 7.22 -14.86
N ASP A 218 9.38 7.34 -15.56
CA ASP A 218 9.45 7.38 -17.03
C ASP A 218 9.28 5.99 -17.69
N GLN A 219 9.26 4.93 -16.90
CA GLN A 219 9.00 3.57 -17.40
C GLN A 219 7.55 3.12 -17.25
N LEU A 220 6.68 4.02 -16.84
CA LEU A 220 5.23 3.76 -16.75
C LEU A 220 4.53 3.93 -18.08
#